data_a71695c1a6bc48540a23e2208b12822b
#
_entry.id   a71695c1a6bc48540a23e2208b12822b
#
_cell.length_a   1.000
_cell.length_b   1.000
_cell.length_c   1.000
_cell.angle_alpha   90.00
_cell.angle_beta   90.00
_cell.angle_gamma   90.00
#
_symmetry.space_group_name_H-M   'P 1'
#
loop_
_entity.id
_entity.type
_entity.pdbx_description
1 polymer ?
#
loop_
_entity_poly.entity_id
_entity_poly.type
_entity_poly.pdbx_seq_one_letter_code
_entity_poly.pdbx_strand_id
1 'polypeptide(L)'
;MNIITHWNPKRDLEHLQNRLHIFLGNQIGSSQGSGQAAPQSEWTPLVDIAENDKEFTIKADLPEVKKENVKVTLEDGSLCIAGERKQEKDGQRRFHRIERPYGAFERRFSLPEAALADKMKAEFENGMLRVHIPKAEEKRRETMSIEIH
;
A
#
# COMPACT_ATOMS: atom_id res chain seq x y z
N MET A 1 15.07 -42.79 -8.63
CA MET A 1 14.74 -41.67 -9.54
C MET A 1 14.98 -40.36 -8.80
N ASN A 2 16.05 -39.71 -9.12
CA ASN A 2 16.35 -38.40 -8.54
C ASN A 2 15.60 -37.36 -9.33
N ILE A 3 14.55 -36.82 -8.75
CA ILE A 3 13.90 -35.62 -9.26
C ILE A 3 14.74 -34.43 -8.78
N ILE A 4 15.66 -33.99 -9.63
CA ILE A 4 16.35 -32.72 -9.42
C ILE A 4 15.33 -31.64 -9.77
N THR A 5 14.69 -31.07 -8.76
CA THR A 5 13.93 -29.86 -8.92
C THR A 5 14.91 -28.74 -9.27
N HIS A 6 14.94 -28.38 -10.54
CA HIS A 6 15.69 -27.22 -11.00
C HIS A 6 15.09 -25.99 -10.35
N TRP A 7 15.72 -25.57 -9.25
CA TRP A 7 15.45 -24.28 -8.67
C TRP A 7 15.90 -23.19 -9.67
N ASN A 8 14.94 -22.45 -10.18
CA ASN A 8 15.20 -21.37 -11.13
C ASN A 8 14.88 -20.02 -10.50
N PRO A 9 15.89 -19.35 -9.91
CA PRO A 9 15.69 -18.11 -9.17
C PRO A 9 15.13 -16.98 -10.03
N LYS A 10 15.27 -17.03 -11.35
CA LYS A 10 14.71 -16.02 -12.26
C LYS A 10 13.18 -16.10 -12.35
N ARG A 11 12.61 -17.29 -12.37
CA ARG A 11 11.15 -17.49 -12.43
C ARG A 11 10.47 -17.09 -11.12
N ASP A 12 11.11 -17.37 -9.99
CA ASP A 12 10.59 -17.00 -8.68
C ASP A 12 10.63 -15.48 -8.49
N LEU A 13 11.67 -14.82 -9.02
CA LEU A 13 11.76 -13.37 -9.01
C LEU A 13 10.70 -12.71 -9.92
N GLU A 14 10.43 -13.29 -11.10
CA GLU A 14 9.38 -12.80 -12.01
C GLU A 14 7.98 -12.97 -11.40
N HIS A 15 7.73 -14.08 -10.72
CA HIS A 15 6.46 -14.29 -10.00
C HIS A 15 6.30 -13.32 -8.84
N LEU A 16 7.38 -13.03 -8.10
CA LEU A 16 7.36 -12.05 -7.02
C LEU A 16 7.14 -10.63 -7.57
N GLN A 17 7.83 -10.27 -8.66
CA GLN A 17 7.63 -8.98 -9.32
C GLN A 17 6.21 -8.81 -9.86
N ASN A 18 5.61 -9.84 -10.46
CA ASN A 18 4.24 -9.79 -10.95
C ASN A 18 3.22 -9.64 -9.82
N ARG A 19 3.41 -10.33 -8.70
CA ARG A 19 2.55 -10.18 -7.51
C ARG A 19 2.72 -8.78 -6.90
N LEU A 20 3.94 -8.28 -6.84
CA LEU A 20 4.23 -6.92 -6.36
C LEU A 20 3.65 -5.86 -7.30
N HIS A 21 3.70 -6.07 -8.62
CA HIS A 21 3.13 -5.17 -9.62
C HIS A 21 1.59 -5.08 -9.51
N ILE A 22 0.93 -6.20 -9.24
CA ILE A 22 -0.52 -6.22 -9.03
C ILE A 22 -0.88 -5.48 -7.74
N PHE A 23 -0.08 -5.62 -6.69
CA PHE A 23 -0.34 -5.01 -5.39
C PHE A 23 0.05 -3.53 -5.33
N LEU A 24 1.12 -3.13 -5.98
CA LEU A 24 1.62 -1.75 -5.96
C LEU A 24 1.03 -0.86 -7.07
N GLY A 25 0.21 -1.43 -7.99
CA GLY A 25 -0.44 -0.67 -9.07
C GLY A 25 0.49 0.35 -9.69
N ASN A 26 0.92 0.10 -10.87
CA ASN A 26 1.48 1.00 -11.89
C ASN A 26 2.03 2.37 -11.44
N GLN A 27 2.93 2.44 -10.47
CA GLN A 27 3.56 3.69 -10.05
C GLN A 27 5.06 3.80 -10.34
N ILE A 28 5.59 2.95 -11.22
CA ILE A 28 6.94 3.16 -11.74
C ILE A 28 6.86 3.22 -13.27
N GLY A 29 6.83 4.44 -13.78
CA GLY A 29 7.20 4.75 -15.15
C GLY A 29 6.07 4.77 -16.15
N SER A 30 5.61 5.95 -16.43
CA SER A 30 5.72 6.56 -17.76
C SER A 30 4.89 7.85 -17.79
N SER A 31 5.58 8.93 -17.81
CA SER A 31 5.09 10.18 -18.41
C SER A 31 4.80 9.90 -19.87
N GLN A 32 3.51 9.81 -20.24
CA GLN A 32 2.96 10.30 -21.50
C GLN A 32 1.52 9.79 -21.69
N GLY A 33 0.60 10.72 -21.78
CA GLY A 33 -0.73 10.44 -22.30
C GLY A 33 -1.87 11.12 -21.55
N SER A 34 -2.10 12.38 -21.86
CA SER A 34 -3.39 13.12 -21.93
C SER A 34 -4.55 12.68 -21.04
N GLY A 35 -4.99 13.58 -20.16
CA GLY A 35 -6.38 13.65 -19.76
C GLY A 35 -6.63 13.56 -18.26
N GLN A 36 -6.84 14.71 -17.65
CA GLN A 36 -7.22 15.00 -16.28
C GLN A 36 -6.08 14.89 -15.26
N ALA A 37 -5.55 16.04 -14.90
CA ALA A 37 -4.56 16.20 -13.85
C ALA A 37 -5.17 15.73 -12.53
N ALA A 38 -4.82 14.53 -12.09
CA ALA A 38 -4.91 14.17 -10.69
C ALA A 38 -4.08 15.20 -9.91
N PRO A 39 -4.51 15.65 -8.72
CA PRO A 39 -3.75 16.58 -7.92
C PRO A 39 -2.33 16.01 -7.75
N GLN A 40 -1.33 16.73 -8.26
CA GLN A 40 0.06 16.30 -8.15
C GLN A 40 0.41 16.31 -6.67
N SER A 41 0.71 15.13 -6.15
CA SER A 41 1.23 15.04 -4.79
C SER A 41 2.60 15.70 -4.75
N GLU A 42 2.80 16.61 -3.82
CA GLU A 42 4.06 17.35 -3.66
C GLU A 42 5.15 16.51 -3.02
N TRP A 43 4.76 15.46 -2.31
CA TRP A 43 5.69 14.48 -1.73
C TRP A 43 5.03 13.09 -1.59
N THR A 44 5.86 12.08 -1.42
CA THR A 44 5.39 10.69 -1.33
C THR A 44 5.83 10.08 -0.01
N PRO A 45 4.90 9.83 0.93
CA PRO A 45 5.21 9.12 2.17
C PRO A 45 5.74 7.71 1.90
N LEU A 46 6.72 7.29 2.70
CA LEU A 46 7.21 5.92 2.69
C LEU A 46 6.18 4.99 3.30
N VAL A 47 6.02 3.81 2.73
CA VAL A 47 5.00 2.84 3.11
C VAL A 47 5.58 1.44 3.11
N ASP A 48 5.28 0.69 4.18
CA ASP A 48 5.48 -0.76 4.24
C ASP A 48 4.13 -1.45 4.10
N ILE A 49 4.11 -2.54 3.33
CA ILE A 49 2.97 -3.43 3.21
C ILE A 49 3.39 -4.82 3.63
N ALA A 50 2.70 -5.36 4.63
CA ALA A 50 2.93 -6.71 5.13
C ALA A 50 1.66 -7.54 5.03
N GLU A 51 1.81 -8.84 4.93
CA GLU A 51 0.74 -9.81 4.86
C GLU A 51 1.03 -10.98 5.81
N ASN A 52 0.00 -11.42 6.51
CA ASN A 52 0.00 -12.68 7.24
C ASN A 52 -1.25 -13.50 6.85
N ASP A 53 -1.49 -14.62 7.52
CA ASP A 53 -2.61 -15.52 7.20
C ASP A 53 -3.99 -14.87 7.39
N LYS A 54 -4.08 -13.81 8.20
CA LYS A 54 -5.36 -13.21 8.61
C LYS A 54 -5.62 -11.84 8.02
N GLU A 55 -4.56 -11.07 7.75
CA GLU A 55 -4.70 -9.67 7.32
C GLU A 55 -3.55 -9.17 6.47
N PHE A 56 -3.83 -8.11 5.72
CA PHE A 56 -2.81 -7.21 5.19
C PHE A 56 -2.68 -6.00 6.13
N THR A 57 -1.47 -5.52 6.30
CA THR A 57 -1.18 -4.31 7.07
C THR A 57 -0.41 -3.32 6.21
N ILE A 58 -0.91 -2.09 6.12
CA ILE A 58 -0.20 -0.97 5.47
C ILE A 58 0.25 -0.02 6.57
N LYS A 59 1.53 0.35 6.56
CA LYS A 59 2.11 1.35 7.47
C LYS A 59 2.65 2.49 6.63
N ALA A 60 2.21 3.71 6.90
CA ALA A 60 2.69 4.91 6.22
C ALA A 60 3.33 5.88 7.22
N ASP A 61 4.52 6.35 6.89
CA ASP A 61 5.24 7.33 7.72
C ASP A 61 4.76 8.74 7.41
N LEU A 62 4.04 9.32 8.38
CA LEU A 62 3.45 10.64 8.29
C LEU A 62 3.84 11.53 9.49
N PRO A 63 5.16 11.74 9.73
CA PRO A 63 5.60 12.53 10.87
C PRO A 63 5.12 13.98 10.76
N GLU A 64 4.66 14.55 11.88
CA GLU A 64 4.10 15.90 11.98
C GLU A 64 2.86 16.16 11.08
N VAL A 65 2.22 15.12 10.58
CA VAL A 65 0.89 15.24 9.98
C VAL A 65 -0.14 15.08 11.09
N LYS A 66 -1.09 16.00 11.17
CA LYS A 66 -2.19 15.88 12.12
C LYS A 66 -3.21 14.87 11.62
N LYS A 67 -3.81 14.10 12.52
CA LYS A 67 -4.83 13.11 12.19
C LYS A 67 -5.97 13.71 11.33
N GLU A 68 -6.36 14.94 11.62
CA GLU A 68 -7.41 15.67 10.92
C GLU A 68 -7.03 16.00 9.46
N ASN A 69 -5.74 15.98 9.15
CA ASN A 69 -5.20 16.26 7.83
C ASN A 69 -4.91 14.99 7.02
N VAL A 70 -5.33 13.82 7.51
CA VAL A 70 -5.18 12.53 6.82
C VAL A 70 -6.57 11.95 6.55
N LYS A 71 -6.77 11.50 5.33
CA LYS A 71 -7.99 10.85 4.89
C LYS A 71 -7.65 9.48 4.28
N VAL A 72 -8.37 8.47 4.70
CA VAL A 72 -8.30 7.12 4.14
C VAL A 72 -9.64 6.82 3.49
N THR A 73 -9.65 6.55 2.21
CA THR A 73 -10.86 6.23 1.44
C THR A 73 -10.68 4.94 0.66
N LEU A 74 -11.78 4.28 0.38
CA LEU A 74 -11.85 3.14 -0.50
C LEU A 74 -12.71 3.51 -1.71
N GLU A 75 -12.13 3.44 -2.89
CA GLU A 75 -12.79 3.75 -4.16
C GLU A 75 -12.42 2.68 -5.19
N ASP A 76 -13.41 2.08 -5.82
CA ASP A 76 -13.24 1.10 -6.91
C ASP A 76 -12.21 0.00 -6.60
N GLY A 77 -12.27 -0.56 -5.38
CA GLY A 77 -11.35 -1.61 -4.94
C GLY A 77 -9.93 -1.13 -4.67
N SER A 78 -9.70 0.19 -4.63
CA SER A 78 -8.42 0.80 -4.30
C SER A 78 -8.51 1.60 -2.99
N LEU A 79 -7.56 1.35 -2.10
CA LEU A 79 -7.36 2.14 -0.89
C LEU A 79 -6.56 3.39 -1.25
N CYS A 80 -7.10 4.55 -0.92
CA CYS A 80 -6.43 5.83 -1.07
C CYS A 80 -6.10 6.42 0.30
N ILE A 81 -4.84 6.77 0.52
CA ILE A 81 -4.36 7.52 1.69
C ILE A 81 -3.91 8.88 1.17
N ALA A 82 -4.60 9.94 1.57
CA ALA A 82 -4.30 11.29 1.15
C ALA A 82 -4.25 12.26 2.33
N GLY A 83 -3.52 13.34 2.20
CA GLY A 83 -3.42 14.35 3.23
C GLY A 83 -2.44 15.46 2.89
N GLU A 84 -2.11 16.23 3.91
CA GLU A 84 -1.19 17.35 3.76
C GLU A 84 -0.30 17.49 5.01
N ARG A 85 0.99 17.67 4.78
CA ARG A 85 1.92 18.13 5.81
C ARG A 85 2.19 19.61 5.63
N LYS A 86 1.65 20.41 6.54
CA LYS A 86 1.81 21.86 6.51
C LYS A 86 3.17 22.25 7.08
N GLN A 87 3.87 23.13 6.37
CA GLN A 87 5.04 23.80 6.93
C GLN A 87 4.58 24.92 7.86
N GLU A 88 5.08 24.91 9.09
CA GLU A 88 4.85 26.05 10.00
C GLU A 88 5.61 27.27 9.45
N LYS A 89 4.87 28.27 9.04
CA LYS A 89 5.43 29.57 8.67
C LYS A 89 5.50 30.44 9.91
N ASP A 90 6.60 30.37 10.61
CA ASP A 90 6.94 31.35 11.64
C ASP A 90 7.71 32.47 10.95
N GLY A 91 7.10 33.65 10.79
CA GLY A 91 7.71 34.81 10.14
C GLY A 91 8.96 35.36 10.85
N GLN A 92 9.29 34.83 12.04
CA GLN A 92 10.47 35.22 12.82
C GLN A 92 11.63 34.23 12.64
N ARG A 93 11.38 33.06 12.03
CA ARG A 93 12.41 32.04 11.82
C ARG A 93 13.03 32.12 10.43
N ARG A 94 14.35 32.08 10.39
CA ARG A 94 15.12 31.98 9.17
C ARG A 94 15.57 30.54 8.97
N PHE A 95 15.06 29.86 7.94
CA PHE A 95 15.50 28.51 7.60
C PHE A 95 16.88 28.56 6.94
N HIS A 96 17.82 27.80 7.47
CA HIS A 96 19.15 27.62 6.87
C HIS A 96 19.20 26.39 5.96
N ARG A 97 18.36 25.39 6.25
CA ARG A 97 18.23 24.15 5.46
C ARG A 97 16.84 23.60 5.57
N ILE A 98 16.26 23.17 4.45
CA ILE A 98 15.00 22.48 4.37
C ILE A 98 15.23 21.22 3.53
N GLU A 99 15.19 20.07 4.18
CA GLU A 99 15.35 18.75 3.54
C GLU A 99 14.06 17.92 3.64
N ARG A 100 13.19 18.30 4.57
CA ARG A 100 11.92 17.62 4.79
C ARG A 100 10.90 18.08 3.75
N PRO A 101 10.21 17.13 3.09
CA PRO A 101 9.15 17.48 2.16
C PRO A 101 7.90 17.97 2.90
N TYR A 102 7.16 18.87 2.29
CA TYR A 102 5.89 19.42 2.76
C TYR A 102 4.86 19.43 1.64
N GLY A 103 3.61 19.68 2.00
CA GLY A 103 2.51 19.83 1.07
C GLY A 103 1.62 18.60 1.00
N ALA A 104 0.85 18.49 -0.06
CA ALA A 104 -0.11 17.43 -0.28
C ALA A 104 0.58 16.11 -0.64
N PHE A 105 0.00 15.01 -0.19
CA PHE A 105 0.40 13.67 -0.57
C PHE A 105 -0.82 12.80 -0.87
N GLU A 106 -0.60 11.83 -1.74
CA GLU A 106 -1.58 10.79 -2.06
C GLU A 106 -0.86 9.47 -2.34
N ARG A 107 -1.36 8.38 -1.76
CA ARG A 107 -0.94 7.01 -2.04
C ARG A 107 -2.16 6.17 -2.34
N ARG A 108 -2.09 5.39 -3.43
CA ARG A 108 -3.16 4.47 -3.85
C ARG A 108 -2.64 3.05 -3.89
N PHE A 109 -3.45 2.12 -3.40
CA PHE A 109 -3.12 0.70 -3.34
C PHE A 109 -4.33 -0.11 -3.81
N SER A 110 -4.18 -0.88 -4.86
CA SER A 110 -5.21 -1.83 -5.28
C SER A 110 -5.31 -2.96 -4.25
N LEU A 111 -6.50 -3.24 -3.77
CA LEU A 111 -6.73 -4.30 -2.81
C LEU A 111 -6.91 -5.64 -3.52
N PRO A 112 -6.33 -6.74 -2.99
CA PRO A 112 -6.57 -8.07 -3.50
C PRO A 112 -8.02 -8.52 -3.23
N GLU A 113 -8.54 -9.47 -4.01
CA GLU A 113 -9.90 -10.00 -3.85
C GLU A 113 -10.18 -10.58 -2.46
N ALA A 114 -9.16 -11.10 -1.80
CA ALA A 114 -9.29 -11.63 -0.44
C ALA A 114 -9.48 -10.54 0.63
N ALA A 115 -9.30 -9.26 0.30
CA ALA A 115 -9.43 -8.16 1.25
C ALA A 115 -10.90 -7.93 1.64
N LEU A 116 -11.20 -7.92 2.93
CA LEU A 116 -12.50 -7.57 3.47
C LEU A 116 -12.57 -6.06 3.73
N ALA A 117 -12.95 -5.32 2.70
CA ALA A 117 -12.97 -3.87 2.70
C ALA A 117 -13.87 -3.25 3.78
N ASP A 118 -14.99 -3.90 4.09
CA ASP A 118 -15.97 -3.49 5.10
C ASP A 118 -15.47 -3.65 6.55
N LYS A 119 -14.40 -4.43 6.74
CA LYS A 119 -13.81 -4.71 8.06
C LYS A 119 -12.48 -4.00 8.29
N MET A 120 -12.10 -3.10 7.40
CA MET A 120 -10.85 -2.34 7.55
C MET A 120 -10.87 -1.41 8.76
N LYS A 121 -9.71 -1.24 9.38
CA LYS A 121 -9.49 -0.32 10.50
C LYS A 121 -8.23 0.49 10.23
N ALA A 122 -8.24 1.75 10.61
CA ALA A 122 -7.08 2.62 10.53
C ALA A 122 -6.77 3.24 11.91
N GLU A 123 -5.50 3.23 12.26
CA GLU A 123 -4.97 3.78 13.49
C GLU A 123 -3.87 4.79 13.15
N PHE A 124 -3.85 5.91 13.86
CA PHE A 124 -2.82 6.94 13.69
C PHE A 124 -2.14 7.21 15.02
N GLU A 125 -0.89 6.82 15.14
CA GLU A 125 -0.12 6.94 16.36
C GLU A 125 1.37 7.18 16.05
N ASN A 126 2.01 8.02 16.84
CA ASN A 126 3.45 8.31 16.75
C ASN A 126 3.90 8.76 15.35
N GLY A 127 3.06 9.50 14.62
CA GLY A 127 3.36 9.95 13.26
C GLY A 127 3.28 8.85 12.20
N MET A 128 2.68 7.72 12.51
CA MET A 128 2.49 6.59 11.59
C MET A 128 1.01 6.26 11.45
N LEU A 129 0.56 6.16 10.22
CA LEU A 129 -0.76 5.60 9.89
C LEU A 129 -0.61 4.09 9.68
N ARG A 130 -1.41 3.31 10.40
CA ARG A 130 -1.52 1.87 10.21
C ARG A 130 -2.92 1.53 9.74
N VAL A 131 -3.01 0.82 8.62
CA VAL A 131 -4.29 0.32 8.10
C VAL A 131 -4.28 -1.20 8.15
N HIS A 132 -5.24 -1.78 8.85
CA HIS A 132 -5.49 -3.21 8.95
C HIS A 132 -6.59 -3.61 7.99
N ILE A 133 -6.33 -4.56 7.14
CA ILE A 133 -7.23 -5.06 6.10
C ILE A 133 -7.39 -6.56 6.29
N PRO A 134 -8.45 -7.01 7.00
CA PRO A 134 -8.68 -8.43 7.21
C PRO A 134 -8.86 -9.18 5.89
N LYS A 135 -8.46 -10.43 5.86
CA LYS A 135 -8.61 -11.34 4.73
C LYS A 135 -9.85 -12.22 4.91
N ALA A 136 -10.51 -12.53 3.81
CA ALA A 136 -11.48 -13.61 3.79
C ALA A 136 -10.77 -14.94 4.12
N GLU A 137 -11.40 -15.76 4.94
CA GLU A 137 -10.91 -17.10 5.20
C GLU A 137 -10.86 -17.87 3.87
N GLU A 138 -9.69 -18.37 3.48
CA GLU A 138 -9.60 -19.34 2.41
C GLU A 138 -10.41 -20.57 2.85
N LYS A 139 -11.50 -20.88 2.15
CA LYS A 139 -12.15 -22.17 2.28
C LYS A 139 -11.08 -23.20 1.95
N ARG A 140 -10.59 -23.93 2.97
CA ARG A 140 -9.77 -25.10 2.76
C ARG A 140 -10.50 -25.96 1.73
N ARG A 141 -9.88 -26.13 0.57
CA ARG A 141 -10.33 -27.13 -0.39
C ARG A 141 -10.16 -28.47 0.31
N GLU A 142 -11.25 -29.01 0.83
CA GLU A 142 -11.27 -30.38 1.35
C GLU A 142 -10.94 -31.29 0.17
N THR A 143 -9.79 -31.94 0.26
CA THR A 143 -9.42 -32.96 -0.72
C THR A 143 -10.32 -34.15 -0.44
N MET A 144 -11.36 -34.30 -1.22
CA MET A 144 -12.18 -35.52 -1.17
C MET A 144 -11.42 -36.63 -1.88
N SER A 145 -11.07 -37.66 -1.12
CA SER A 145 -10.59 -38.92 -1.69
C SER A 145 -11.80 -39.69 -2.24
N ILE A 146 -11.78 -40.00 -3.53
CA ILE A 146 -12.82 -40.83 -4.18
C ILE A 146 -12.31 -42.25 -4.21
N GLU A 147 -12.99 -43.19 -3.55
CA GLU A 147 -12.71 -44.60 -3.64
C GLU A 147 -13.08 -45.16 -5.04
N ILE A 148 -12.15 -45.89 -5.63
CA ILE A 148 -12.36 -46.56 -6.90
C ILE A 148 -12.85 -47.96 -6.58
N HIS A 149 -14.04 -48.31 -7.02
CA HIS A 149 -14.61 -49.65 -6.93
C HIS A 149 -14.32 -50.47 -8.17
#